data_602a1ed58081d05bcf0aa0434551c5d7
#
_entry.id   602a1ed58081d05bcf0aa0434551c5d7
#
_cell.length_a   1.000
_cell.length_b   1.000
_cell.length_c   1.000
_cell.angle_alpha   90.00
_cell.angle_beta   90.00
_cell.angle_gamma   90.00
#
_symmetry.space_group_name_H-M   'P 1'
#
loop_
_entity.id
_entity.type
_entity.pdbx_description
1 polymer ?
#
loop_
_entity_poly.entity_id
_entity_poly.type
_entity_poly.pdbx_seq_one_letter_code
_entity_poly.pdbx_strand_id
1 'polypeptide(L)'
;EGAGPFTSYKRDLEDYIQKTRAKQAHPILITPMERRRWKDNEPQQTLTDFAEAVRLVSKEQNVPLLDLHTMSLDFYRALGPDDSKKALVHYPAGTFPGQKDELKDDTHHSNYGAYQLARCIVESLRHQIPDLAQSLRQPNVAYSASKPDSLSSINIPSTLGFGSKPEGN
;
A
#
# COMPACT_ATOMS: atom_id res chain seq x y z
N GLU A 1 20.36 18.52 -11.43
CA GLU A 1 19.03 17.98 -11.76
C GLU A 1 18.08 18.26 -10.60
N GLY A 2 16.84 18.73 -10.89
CA GLY A 2 15.84 19.02 -9.88
C GLY A 2 15.31 17.75 -9.19
N ALA A 3 14.67 17.91 -8.02
CA ALA A 3 14.01 16.80 -7.35
C ALA A 3 12.78 16.33 -8.15
N GLY A 4 12.66 15.02 -8.38
CA GLY A 4 11.53 14.45 -9.12
C GLY A 4 11.57 12.93 -9.25
N PRO A 5 10.45 12.33 -9.77
CA PRO A 5 10.31 10.88 -9.87
C PRO A 5 11.41 10.25 -10.75
N PHE A 6 11.71 10.85 -11.88
CA PHE A 6 12.66 10.30 -12.86
C PHE A 6 14.10 10.83 -12.70
N THR A 7 14.36 11.64 -11.68
CA THR A 7 15.67 12.21 -11.35
C THR A 7 16.14 11.72 -9.97
N SER A 8 15.96 12.51 -8.92
CA SER A 8 16.46 12.19 -7.58
C SER A 8 15.84 10.89 -7.02
N TYR A 9 14.52 10.69 -7.16
CA TYR A 9 13.87 9.50 -6.65
C TYR A 9 14.35 8.22 -7.35
N LYS A 10 14.46 8.24 -8.70
CA LYS A 10 15.01 7.14 -9.47
C LYS A 10 16.43 6.81 -9.04
N ARG A 11 17.32 7.80 -8.96
CA ARG A 11 18.71 7.64 -8.50
C ARG A 11 18.79 7.02 -7.11
N ASP A 12 17.95 7.48 -6.19
CA ASP A 12 17.94 6.97 -4.81
C ASP A 12 17.50 5.50 -4.75
N LEU A 13 16.52 5.08 -5.58
CA LEU A 13 16.15 3.67 -5.73
C LEU A 13 17.31 2.82 -6.26
N GLU A 14 18.02 3.30 -7.27
CA GLU A 14 19.20 2.62 -7.82
C GLU A 14 20.31 2.46 -6.77
N ASP A 15 20.56 3.49 -5.98
CA ASP A 15 21.52 3.45 -4.86
C ASP A 15 21.10 2.42 -3.80
N TYR A 16 19.82 2.38 -3.41
CA TYR A 16 19.31 1.36 -2.49
C TYR A 16 19.48 -0.06 -3.03
N ILE A 17 19.23 -0.29 -4.32
CA ILE A 17 19.44 -1.59 -4.97
C ILE A 17 20.93 -1.99 -4.89
N GLN A 18 21.83 -1.10 -5.24
CA GLN A 18 23.27 -1.37 -5.20
C GLN A 18 23.75 -1.68 -3.78
N LYS A 19 23.35 -0.88 -2.78
CA LYS A 19 23.70 -1.09 -1.38
C LYS A 19 23.13 -2.42 -0.84
N THR A 20 21.93 -2.79 -1.24
CA THR A 20 21.31 -4.08 -0.89
C THR A 20 22.11 -5.25 -1.44
N ARG A 21 22.45 -5.19 -2.73
CA ARG A 21 23.25 -6.22 -3.40
C ARG A 21 24.67 -6.34 -2.82
N ALA A 22 25.28 -5.22 -2.45
CA ALA A 22 26.59 -5.21 -1.78
C ALA A 22 26.60 -5.95 -0.44
N LYS A 23 25.41 -6.10 0.18
CA LYS A 23 25.20 -6.91 1.39
C LYS A 23 24.78 -8.34 1.11
N GLN A 24 24.88 -8.79 -0.14
CA GLN A 24 24.43 -10.12 -0.60
C GLN A 24 22.93 -10.37 -0.34
N ALA A 25 22.13 -9.33 -0.26
CA ALA A 25 20.69 -9.39 -0.13
C ALA A 25 19.99 -9.16 -1.48
N HIS A 26 18.77 -9.64 -1.59
CA HIS A 26 17.95 -9.56 -2.81
C HIS A 26 16.93 -8.41 -2.67
N PRO A 27 17.08 -7.31 -3.43
CA PRO A 27 16.11 -6.22 -3.41
C PRO A 27 14.79 -6.64 -4.09
N ILE A 28 13.69 -6.15 -3.57
CA ILE A 28 12.36 -6.22 -4.17
C ILE A 28 11.82 -4.80 -4.17
N LEU A 29 11.33 -4.33 -5.32
CA LEU A 29 10.71 -3.02 -5.43
C LEU A 29 9.19 -3.14 -5.29
N ILE A 30 8.60 -2.15 -4.64
CA ILE A 30 7.16 -2.01 -4.50
C ILE A 30 6.79 -0.61 -4.99
N THR A 31 5.82 -0.50 -5.93
CA THR A 31 5.32 0.81 -6.32
C THR A 31 4.56 1.47 -5.17
N PRO A 32 4.61 2.81 -5.02
CA PRO A 32 3.81 3.50 -4.01
C PRO A 32 2.33 3.21 -4.23
N MET A 33 1.60 2.87 -3.17
CA MET A 33 0.15 2.82 -3.22
C MET A 33 -0.43 4.20 -3.51
N GLU A 34 -1.61 4.27 -4.14
CA GLU A 34 -2.24 5.55 -4.45
C GLU A 34 -2.89 6.16 -3.19
N ARG A 35 -3.01 7.48 -3.17
CA ARG A 35 -3.77 8.21 -2.16
C ARG A 35 -5.26 8.12 -2.49
N ARG A 36 -6.10 8.16 -1.44
CA ARG A 36 -7.55 8.20 -1.65
C ARG A 36 -7.97 9.61 -2.12
N ARG A 37 -8.04 9.80 -3.41
CA ARG A 37 -8.57 11.01 -4.06
C ARG A 37 -9.63 10.60 -5.07
N TRP A 38 -10.78 11.24 -5.03
CA TRP A 38 -11.91 10.92 -5.91
C TRP A 38 -12.33 12.12 -6.73
N LYS A 39 -12.69 11.89 -7.98
CA LYS A 39 -13.33 12.85 -8.87
C LYS A 39 -14.24 12.07 -9.81
N ASP A 40 -15.47 12.51 -9.97
CA ASP A 40 -16.47 11.90 -10.87
C ASP A 40 -16.63 10.38 -10.66
N ASN A 41 -16.64 9.93 -9.40
CA ASN A 41 -16.70 8.53 -8.97
C ASN A 41 -15.50 7.67 -9.39
N GLU A 42 -14.38 8.27 -9.79
CA GLU A 42 -13.14 7.56 -10.11
C GLU A 42 -12.00 7.97 -9.18
N PRO A 43 -11.18 7.01 -8.72
CA PRO A 43 -9.99 7.33 -7.97
C PRO A 43 -8.97 8.05 -8.86
N GLN A 44 -8.46 9.16 -8.38
CA GLN A 44 -7.46 9.97 -9.09
C GLN A 44 -6.07 9.39 -8.89
N GLN A 45 -5.30 9.38 -9.96
CA GLN A 45 -3.92 8.90 -9.94
C GLN A 45 -2.98 10.08 -9.66
N THR A 46 -2.54 10.21 -8.41
CA THR A 46 -1.68 11.31 -7.95
C THR A 46 -0.20 10.93 -7.85
N LEU A 47 0.11 9.63 -7.90
CA LEU A 47 1.46 9.08 -7.75
C LEU A 47 1.94 8.30 -8.98
N THR A 48 1.27 8.47 -10.13
CA THR A 48 1.59 7.76 -11.37
C THR A 48 3.06 7.86 -11.75
N ASP A 49 3.63 9.07 -11.78
CA ASP A 49 5.02 9.26 -12.20
C ASP A 49 6.03 8.59 -11.27
N PHE A 50 5.73 8.56 -9.96
CA PHE A 50 6.54 7.82 -8.99
C PHE A 50 6.43 6.31 -9.19
N ALA A 51 5.22 5.79 -9.46
CA ALA A 51 5.02 4.38 -9.78
C ALA A 51 5.73 3.97 -11.07
N GLU A 52 5.66 4.81 -12.12
CA GLU A 52 6.38 4.59 -13.39
C GLU A 52 7.90 4.60 -13.19
N ALA A 53 8.44 5.51 -12.36
CA ALA A 53 9.86 5.51 -12.05
C ALA A 53 10.30 4.20 -11.38
N VAL A 54 9.49 3.64 -10.45
CA VAL A 54 9.78 2.34 -9.83
C VAL A 54 9.74 1.21 -10.86
N ARG A 55 8.74 1.19 -11.76
CA ARG A 55 8.62 0.18 -12.83
C ARG A 55 9.82 0.24 -13.77
N LEU A 56 10.25 1.46 -14.12
CA LEU A 56 11.43 1.67 -14.96
C LEU A 56 12.70 1.13 -14.30
N VAL A 57 12.96 1.48 -13.04
CA VAL A 57 14.12 1.00 -12.28
C VAL A 57 14.09 -0.52 -12.14
N SER A 58 12.92 -1.11 -11.83
CA SER A 58 12.75 -2.56 -11.76
C SER A 58 13.22 -3.24 -13.06
N LYS A 59 12.78 -2.73 -14.20
CA LYS A 59 13.13 -3.24 -15.51
C LYS A 59 14.63 -3.04 -15.84
N GLU A 60 15.14 -1.83 -15.63
CA GLU A 60 16.55 -1.49 -15.95
C GLU A 60 17.54 -2.24 -15.06
N GLN A 61 17.19 -2.45 -13.79
CA GLN A 61 18.05 -3.09 -12.80
C GLN A 61 17.77 -4.60 -12.64
N ASN A 62 16.80 -5.15 -13.39
CA ASN A 62 16.36 -6.54 -13.26
C ASN A 62 16.06 -6.91 -11.80
N VAL A 63 15.17 -6.17 -11.15
CA VAL A 63 14.71 -6.34 -9.77
C VAL A 63 13.25 -6.74 -9.77
N PRO A 64 12.80 -7.75 -9.02
CA PRO A 64 11.39 -8.09 -8.90
C PRO A 64 10.55 -6.90 -8.45
N LEU A 65 9.34 -6.78 -9.02
CA LEU A 65 8.40 -5.69 -8.76
C LEU A 65 7.07 -6.21 -8.21
N LEU A 66 6.59 -5.60 -7.14
CA LEU A 66 5.23 -5.75 -6.65
C LEU A 66 4.45 -4.46 -6.95
N ASP A 67 3.50 -4.51 -7.88
CA ASP A 67 2.80 -3.32 -8.37
C ASP A 67 1.60 -2.95 -7.46
N LEU A 68 1.90 -2.42 -6.28
CA LEU A 68 0.89 -2.00 -5.32
C LEU A 68 0.10 -0.77 -5.79
N HIS A 69 0.66 0.07 -6.66
CA HIS A 69 -0.05 1.22 -7.22
C HIS A 69 -1.33 0.79 -7.96
N THR A 70 -1.18 -0.13 -8.91
CA THR A 70 -2.33 -0.65 -9.66
C THR A 70 -3.33 -1.35 -8.74
N MET A 71 -2.84 -2.19 -7.83
CA MET A 71 -3.72 -2.94 -6.91
C MET A 71 -4.46 -2.04 -5.93
N SER A 72 -3.86 -0.94 -5.47
CA SER A 72 -4.53 0.02 -4.59
C SER A 72 -5.64 0.79 -5.30
N LEU A 73 -5.47 1.13 -6.57
CA LEU A 73 -6.52 1.73 -7.40
C LEU A 73 -7.72 0.78 -7.58
N ASP A 74 -7.46 -0.49 -7.87
CA ASP A 74 -8.50 -1.50 -8.00
C ASP A 74 -9.24 -1.73 -6.68
N PHE A 75 -8.53 -1.71 -5.57
CA PHE A 75 -9.09 -1.77 -4.23
C PHE A 75 -10.01 -0.58 -3.94
N TYR A 76 -9.57 0.63 -4.23
CA TYR A 76 -10.43 1.80 -4.04
C TYR A 76 -11.65 1.78 -4.97
N ARG A 77 -11.51 1.41 -6.24
CA ARG A 77 -12.65 1.26 -7.16
C ARG A 77 -13.67 0.27 -6.64
N ALA A 78 -13.21 -0.87 -6.12
CA ALA A 78 -14.08 -1.90 -5.58
C ALA A 78 -14.90 -1.42 -4.36
N LEU A 79 -14.33 -0.55 -3.53
CA LEU A 79 -15.00 0.03 -2.37
C LEU A 79 -15.90 1.22 -2.74
N GLY A 80 -15.55 1.96 -3.79
CA GLY A 80 -16.22 3.21 -4.12
C GLY A 80 -15.84 4.38 -3.21
N PRO A 81 -16.35 5.61 -3.50
CA PRO A 81 -15.93 6.83 -2.82
C PRO A 81 -16.28 6.88 -1.33
N ASP A 82 -17.37 6.25 -0.91
CA ASP A 82 -17.78 6.29 0.49
C ASP A 82 -17.15 5.18 1.32
N ASP A 83 -17.22 3.93 0.88
CA ASP A 83 -16.69 2.81 1.64
C ASP A 83 -15.15 2.78 1.69
N SER A 84 -14.47 3.38 0.72
CA SER A 84 -13.02 3.53 0.76
C SER A 84 -12.52 4.36 1.96
N LYS A 85 -13.35 5.21 2.55
CA LYS A 85 -13.04 5.91 3.82
C LYS A 85 -12.73 4.94 4.96
N LYS A 86 -13.39 3.78 4.98
CA LYS A 86 -13.17 2.73 6.00
C LYS A 86 -11.76 2.13 5.96
N ALA A 87 -11.11 2.21 4.81
CA ALA A 87 -9.73 1.75 4.63
C ALA A 87 -8.69 2.78 5.08
N LEU A 88 -9.09 3.99 5.41
CA LEU A 88 -8.24 5.12 5.78
C LEU A 88 -8.55 5.57 7.22
N VAL A 89 -7.75 6.52 7.72
CA VAL A 89 -7.93 7.08 9.07
C VAL A 89 -9.06 8.13 9.04
N HIS A 90 -10.28 7.63 8.86
CA HIS A 90 -11.51 8.41 8.95
C HIS A 90 -12.30 7.95 10.19
N TYR A 91 -12.27 8.74 11.25
CA TYR A 91 -12.94 8.41 12.51
C TYR A 91 -13.71 9.61 13.08
N PRO A 92 -14.94 9.41 13.55
CA PRO A 92 -15.68 10.46 14.24
C PRO A 92 -14.93 11.00 15.46
N ALA A 93 -15.24 12.24 15.86
CA ALA A 93 -14.74 12.79 17.10
C ALA A 93 -15.06 11.87 18.29
N GLY A 94 -14.13 11.75 19.23
CA GLY A 94 -14.30 10.92 20.42
C GLY A 94 -14.11 9.41 20.21
N THR A 95 -13.66 8.97 19.03
CA THR A 95 -13.36 7.55 18.79
C THR A 95 -12.19 7.06 19.66
N PHE A 96 -11.20 7.89 19.90
CA PHE A 96 -10.03 7.57 20.71
C PHE A 96 -9.94 8.45 21.96
N PRO A 97 -9.33 7.98 23.05
CA PRO A 97 -9.11 8.80 24.23
C PRO A 97 -8.39 10.13 23.90
N GLY A 98 -8.96 11.25 24.29
CA GLY A 98 -8.40 12.58 24.06
C GLY A 98 -8.58 13.16 22.65
N GLN A 99 -9.16 12.41 21.72
CA GLN A 99 -9.49 12.90 20.37
C GLN A 99 -10.72 13.80 20.42
N LYS A 100 -10.55 15.09 20.19
CA LYS A 100 -11.63 16.10 20.22
C LYS A 100 -12.30 16.28 18.86
N ASP A 101 -11.55 16.14 17.78
CA ASP A 101 -11.98 16.42 16.42
C ASP A 101 -12.12 15.15 15.59
N GLU A 102 -12.93 15.21 14.53
CA GLU A 102 -13.02 14.16 13.52
C GLU A 102 -11.68 14.01 12.79
N LEU A 103 -11.27 12.76 12.52
CA LEU A 103 -10.11 12.45 11.68
C LEU A 103 -10.57 12.22 10.24
N LYS A 104 -9.93 12.89 9.29
CA LYS A 104 -10.20 12.82 7.83
C LYS A 104 -8.88 12.74 7.06
N ASP A 105 -8.24 11.61 7.15
CA ASP A 105 -6.95 11.39 6.50
C ASP A 105 -7.11 10.46 5.28
N ASP A 106 -6.83 10.99 4.11
CA ASP A 106 -6.92 10.28 2.82
C ASP A 106 -5.59 9.64 2.40
N THR A 107 -4.62 9.52 3.32
CA THR A 107 -3.28 9.00 3.06
C THR A 107 -2.93 7.80 3.94
N HIS A 108 -3.16 7.90 5.24
CA HIS A 108 -2.82 6.84 6.19
C HIS A 108 -3.95 5.81 6.33
N HIS A 109 -3.59 4.55 6.40
CA HIS A 109 -4.54 3.45 6.40
C HIS A 109 -5.02 3.08 7.81
N SER A 110 -6.29 2.72 7.89
CA SER A 110 -6.84 1.98 9.03
C SER A 110 -6.28 0.54 9.06
N ASN A 111 -6.53 -0.20 10.15
CA ASN A 111 -6.18 -1.62 10.21
C ASN A 111 -6.82 -2.43 9.06
N TYR A 112 -8.04 -2.07 8.67
CA TYR A 112 -8.71 -2.71 7.52
C TYR A 112 -7.96 -2.43 6.22
N GLY A 113 -7.65 -1.18 5.92
CA GLY A 113 -6.92 -0.82 4.72
C GLY A 113 -5.52 -1.44 4.67
N ALA A 114 -4.79 -1.39 5.79
CA ALA A 114 -3.47 -1.99 5.90
C ALA A 114 -3.52 -3.52 5.66
N TYR A 115 -4.53 -4.23 6.21
CA TYR A 115 -4.75 -5.64 5.95
C TYR A 115 -4.98 -5.93 4.46
N GLN A 116 -5.85 -5.19 3.79
CA GLN A 116 -6.14 -5.37 2.36
C GLN A 116 -4.90 -5.14 1.49
N LEU A 117 -4.12 -4.09 1.78
CA LEU A 117 -2.87 -3.83 1.08
C LEU A 117 -1.82 -4.92 1.33
N ALA A 118 -1.73 -5.45 2.55
CA ALA A 118 -0.87 -6.59 2.85
C ALA A 118 -1.29 -7.82 2.02
N ARG A 119 -2.61 -8.06 1.82
CA ARG A 119 -3.12 -9.11 0.93
C ARG A 119 -2.69 -8.88 -0.52
N CYS A 120 -2.73 -7.63 -1.01
CA CYS A 120 -2.21 -7.28 -2.34
C CYS A 120 -0.72 -7.68 -2.47
N ILE A 121 0.10 -7.32 -1.49
CA ILE A 121 1.53 -7.66 -1.48
C ILE A 121 1.73 -9.17 -1.49
N VAL A 122 1.04 -9.91 -0.64
CA VAL A 122 1.14 -11.38 -0.57
C VAL A 122 0.75 -12.03 -1.89
N GLU A 123 -0.33 -11.57 -2.53
CA GLU A 123 -0.77 -12.10 -3.82
C GLU A 123 0.23 -11.79 -4.93
N SER A 124 0.73 -10.56 -5.00
CA SER A 124 1.77 -10.18 -5.96
C SER A 124 3.06 -10.97 -5.74
N LEU A 125 3.46 -11.20 -4.49
CA LEU A 125 4.64 -11.98 -4.14
C LEU A 125 4.54 -13.43 -4.62
N ARG A 126 3.37 -14.06 -4.54
CA ARG A 126 3.14 -15.42 -5.04
C ARG A 126 3.43 -15.55 -6.52
N HIS A 127 3.07 -14.54 -7.30
CA HIS A 127 3.24 -14.56 -8.75
C HIS A 127 4.63 -14.12 -9.17
N GLN A 128 5.23 -13.16 -8.48
CA GLN A 128 6.49 -12.54 -8.89
C GLN A 128 7.72 -13.22 -8.28
N ILE A 129 7.59 -13.84 -7.10
CA ILE A 129 8.72 -14.42 -6.34
C ILE A 129 8.29 -15.76 -5.72
N PRO A 130 8.08 -16.82 -6.56
CA PRO A 130 7.59 -18.12 -6.11
C PRO A 130 8.43 -18.76 -5.00
N ASP A 131 9.74 -18.60 -5.04
CA ASP A 131 10.64 -19.16 -4.03
C ASP A 131 10.40 -18.55 -2.65
N LEU A 132 10.17 -17.24 -2.58
CA LEU A 132 9.82 -16.59 -1.32
C LEU A 132 8.39 -16.94 -0.88
N ALA A 133 7.49 -17.15 -1.83
CA ALA A 133 6.10 -17.52 -1.55
C ALA A 133 5.96 -18.86 -0.83
N GLN A 134 6.94 -19.77 -0.98
CA GLN A 134 6.97 -21.06 -0.25
C GLN A 134 7.09 -20.85 1.27
N SER A 135 7.59 -19.72 1.73
CA SER A 135 7.71 -19.37 3.15
C SER A 135 6.42 -18.78 3.76
N LEU A 136 5.37 -18.61 2.99
CA LEU A 136 4.09 -18.09 3.48
C LEU A 136 3.40 -19.13 4.38
N ARG A 137 2.99 -18.72 5.59
CA ARG A 137 2.48 -19.63 6.65
C ARG A 137 1.10 -20.21 6.37
N GLN A 138 0.29 -19.58 5.55
CA GLN A 138 -1.10 -19.98 5.31
C GLN A 138 -1.27 -20.52 3.89
N PRO A 139 -2.03 -21.63 3.73
CA PRO A 139 -2.48 -22.02 2.41
C PRO A 139 -3.45 -20.94 1.89
N ASN A 140 -3.11 -20.36 0.99
CA ASN A 140 -3.48 -19.67 -0.21
C ASN A 140 -4.98 -19.51 -0.45
N VAL A 141 -5.65 -18.69 0.31
CA VAL A 141 -6.86 -18.07 -0.20
C VAL A 141 -6.41 -17.00 -1.20
N ALA A 142 -6.69 -17.23 -2.49
CA ALA A 142 -6.43 -16.24 -3.53
C ALA A 142 -7.10 -14.93 -3.16
N TYR A 143 -6.41 -13.83 -3.44
CA TYR A 143 -6.92 -12.50 -3.15
C TYR A 143 -7.03 -11.69 -4.45
N SER A 144 -8.05 -10.86 -4.53
CA SER A 144 -8.19 -9.87 -5.60
C SER A 144 -8.51 -8.50 -5.02
N ALA A 145 -7.73 -7.51 -5.38
CA ALA A 145 -7.97 -6.12 -4.98
C ALA A 145 -9.33 -5.60 -5.47
N SER A 146 -9.85 -6.13 -6.59
CA SER A 146 -11.18 -5.81 -7.11
C SER A 146 -12.34 -6.52 -6.37
N LYS A 147 -12.02 -7.42 -5.43
CA LYS A 147 -12.99 -8.11 -4.55
C LYS A 147 -12.42 -8.21 -3.14
N PRO A 148 -12.24 -7.07 -2.45
CA PRO A 148 -11.64 -7.05 -1.11
C PRO A 148 -12.53 -7.78 -0.11
N ASP A 149 -11.91 -8.36 0.91
CA ASP A 149 -12.64 -8.96 2.03
C ASP A 149 -13.50 -7.90 2.72
N SER A 150 -14.72 -8.24 3.11
CA SER A 150 -15.57 -7.30 3.85
C SER A 150 -15.00 -7.01 5.23
N LEU A 151 -15.21 -5.79 5.75
CA LEU A 151 -14.76 -5.43 7.10
C LEU A 151 -15.30 -6.41 8.17
N SER A 152 -16.52 -6.90 8.00
CA SER A 152 -17.16 -7.85 8.93
C SER A 152 -16.59 -9.26 8.87
N SER A 153 -15.91 -9.64 7.79
CA SER A 153 -15.30 -10.97 7.64
C SER A 153 -13.87 -11.06 8.18
N ILE A 154 -13.29 -9.91 8.56
CA ILE A 154 -11.91 -9.83 9.00
C ILE A 154 -11.85 -9.72 10.53
N ASN A 155 -11.23 -10.71 11.15
CA ASN A 155 -10.88 -10.62 12.56
C ASN A 155 -9.49 -9.98 12.70
N ILE A 156 -9.47 -8.65 12.78
CA ILE A 156 -8.24 -7.91 13.07
C ILE A 156 -8.14 -7.77 14.59
N PRO A 157 -7.13 -8.37 15.23
CA PRO A 157 -6.94 -8.21 16.67
C PRO A 157 -6.87 -6.72 17.02
N SER A 158 -7.54 -6.32 18.09
CA SER A 158 -7.36 -4.98 18.62
C SER A 158 -5.88 -4.78 18.95
N THR A 159 -5.33 -3.67 18.53
CA THR A 159 -3.93 -3.34 18.83
C THR A 159 -3.79 -3.22 20.35
N LEU A 160 -3.04 -4.14 20.97
CA LEU A 160 -2.82 -4.15 22.40
C LEU A 160 -2.21 -2.82 22.86
N GLY A 161 -2.92 -2.08 23.67
CA GLY A 161 -2.36 -1.03 24.52
C GLY A 161 -2.25 0.38 23.94
N PHE A 162 -2.77 0.68 22.76
CA PHE A 162 -2.74 2.03 22.24
C PHE A 162 -4.02 2.81 22.55
N GLY A 163 -4.02 3.49 23.68
CA GLY A 163 -5.02 4.53 24.02
C GLY A 163 -4.75 5.88 23.34
N SER A 164 -3.94 5.96 22.29
CA SER A 164 -3.64 7.18 21.54
C SER A 164 -4.31 7.15 20.16
N LYS A 165 -4.66 8.35 19.66
CA LYS A 165 -5.14 8.47 18.28
C LYS A 165 -4.06 7.97 17.30
N PRO A 166 -4.44 7.39 16.14
CA PRO A 166 -3.50 7.12 15.07
C PRO A 166 -2.76 8.38 14.65
N GLU A 167 -1.48 8.26 14.28
CA GLU A 167 -0.76 9.33 13.62
C GLU A 167 -1.39 9.58 12.24
N GLY A 168 -1.75 10.81 12.00
CA GLY A 168 -2.38 11.28 10.79
C GLY A 168 -2.86 12.71 11.00
N ASN A 169 -2.80 13.56 9.97
CA ASN A 169 -3.21 14.96 10.03
C ASN A 169 -4.73 15.11 10.09
#